data_708556e327f18ec6447f4126ae6e1a05
#
_entry.id   708556e327f18ec6447f4126ae6e1a05
#
_cell.length_a   1.000
_cell.length_b   1.000
_cell.length_c   1.000
_cell.angle_alpha   90.00
_cell.angle_beta   90.00
_cell.angle_gamma   90.00
#
_symmetry.space_group_name_H-M   'P 1'
#
loop_
_entity.id
_entity.type
_entity.pdbx_description
1 polymer ?
#
loop_
_entity_poly.entity_id
_entity_poly.type
_entity_poly.pdbx_seq_one_letter_code
_entity_poly.pdbx_strand_id
1 'polypeptide(L)'
;MVSALGMTAILGGCGSTGSSDTTLRLVAADYGDSAANSSKKYWDALVKEYESKHPGVKVDVSVYSWNDVDAKVKDMVAAGHAPDLAQIGAYADYAAAGKLYPASDLLSIRTQADFLSQLSDAGQWNHTQYGIPFGGSTRVLFYNKTLFAKAGITNPPTTWDELAADAKALKDKGVKYPMALPLGPEEAQAETMQWMLSGASGGTGYTDDIGTYTIDSAQNVDTFTWLKDDLVGKGLTGPVAPGKLNRADAFAAFADGQVGMLNGHPTLIQQAGKKGVQFGMVPMPGRSGKARASMGVADWMMAFKQNGHAQQIGDFLNFVYTEKNVLDFSRQYGLLPVTGSASNAMSASDSAPDKALHPFLDQLPTSELYPVGKTSWAAVSVAVKQNIGKAVAPDGSPAAVLSRIQATATAADSSSKG
;
A
#
# COMPACT_ATOMS: atom_id res chain seq x y z
N MET A 1 16.17 36.08 -82.02
CA MET A 1 15.62 34.75 -81.75
C MET A 1 15.65 34.58 -80.23
N VAL A 2 14.52 34.77 -79.61
CA VAL A 2 14.36 34.70 -78.15
C VAL A 2 13.51 33.48 -77.87
N SER A 3 14.05 32.47 -77.17
CA SER A 3 13.34 31.28 -76.74
C SER A 3 12.91 31.49 -75.28
N ALA A 4 11.62 31.55 -75.07
CA ALA A 4 11.02 31.58 -73.74
C ALA A 4 10.89 30.13 -73.20
N LEU A 5 11.52 29.83 -72.08
CA LEU A 5 11.27 28.59 -71.29
C LEU A 5 10.15 28.87 -70.32
N GLY A 6 9.06 28.12 -70.46
CA GLY A 6 7.96 28.10 -69.49
C GLY A 6 8.31 27.24 -68.26
N MET A 7 8.17 27.86 -67.12
CA MET A 7 8.30 27.17 -65.80
C MET A 7 6.91 26.68 -65.36
N THR A 8 6.68 25.39 -65.40
CA THR A 8 5.49 24.76 -64.85
C THR A 8 5.72 24.50 -63.37
N ALA A 9 5.05 25.26 -62.50
CA ALA A 9 5.01 25.03 -61.07
C ALA A 9 4.08 23.82 -60.76
N ILE A 10 4.67 22.73 -60.34
CA ILE A 10 3.93 21.59 -59.80
C ILE A 10 3.64 21.89 -58.33
N LEU A 11 2.38 22.26 -58.05
CA LEU A 11 1.84 22.28 -56.70
C LEU A 11 1.59 20.83 -56.24
N GLY A 12 2.60 20.21 -55.66
CA GLY A 12 2.50 18.93 -54.95
C GLY A 12 2.18 19.19 -53.50
N GLY A 13 0.94 19.56 -53.21
CA GLY A 13 0.43 19.58 -51.85
C GLY A 13 -0.10 18.20 -51.46
N CYS A 14 0.71 17.39 -50.84
CA CYS A 14 0.23 16.27 -50.01
C CYS A 14 0.96 16.36 -48.67
N GLY A 15 0.44 17.22 -47.82
CA GLY A 15 0.69 17.08 -46.38
C GLY A 15 0.03 15.81 -45.88
N SER A 16 0.69 14.67 -45.97
CA SER A 16 0.41 13.57 -45.10
C SER A 16 0.92 13.96 -43.72
N THR A 17 0.04 14.55 -42.90
CA THR A 17 0.21 14.54 -41.46
C THR A 17 0.13 13.09 -41.05
N GLY A 18 1.24 12.38 -41.15
CA GLY A 18 1.44 11.15 -40.46
C GLY A 18 1.39 11.50 -38.97
N SER A 19 0.26 11.22 -38.33
CA SER A 19 0.22 11.19 -36.89
C SER A 19 1.21 10.11 -36.47
N SER A 20 2.40 10.52 -36.01
CA SER A 20 3.33 9.61 -35.40
C SER A 20 2.61 9.06 -34.17
N ASP A 21 2.38 7.72 -34.12
CA ASP A 21 1.79 7.09 -32.96
C ASP A 21 2.60 7.45 -31.72
N THR A 22 1.92 7.98 -30.69
CA THR A 22 2.56 8.25 -29.40
C THR A 22 2.62 6.95 -28.61
N THR A 23 3.82 6.56 -28.16
CA THR A 23 3.99 5.40 -27.29
C THR A 23 4.26 5.86 -25.88
N LEU A 24 3.32 5.58 -24.97
CA LEU A 24 3.48 5.76 -23.53
C LEU A 24 4.19 4.55 -22.92
N ARG A 25 5.17 4.79 -22.07
CA ARG A 25 5.86 3.72 -21.31
C ARG A 25 5.35 3.71 -19.87
N LEU A 26 4.73 2.61 -19.46
CA LEU A 26 4.28 2.35 -18.09
C LEU A 26 5.18 1.31 -17.42
N VAL A 27 5.72 1.63 -16.26
CA VAL A 27 6.38 0.69 -15.37
C VAL A 27 5.46 0.42 -14.18
N ALA A 28 5.11 -0.84 -13.95
CA ALA A 28 4.16 -1.23 -12.90
C ALA A 28 4.69 -2.36 -12.03
N ALA A 29 4.22 -2.42 -10.79
CA ALA A 29 4.48 -3.50 -9.87
C ALA A 29 3.64 -4.75 -10.18
N ASP A 30 4.16 -5.92 -9.87
CA ASP A 30 3.41 -7.17 -9.98
C ASP A 30 2.69 -7.50 -8.65
N TYR A 31 1.37 -7.62 -8.74
CA TYR A 31 0.52 -8.04 -7.63
C TYR A 31 0.24 -9.55 -7.64
N GLY A 32 0.61 -10.23 -8.71
CA GLY A 32 0.43 -11.67 -8.83
C GLY A 32 1.45 -12.45 -8.00
N ASP A 33 1.07 -13.67 -7.61
CA ASP A 33 1.93 -14.63 -6.90
C ASP A 33 2.57 -15.66 -7.85
N SER A 34 2.25 -15.57 -9.13
CA SER A 34 2.72 -16.49 -10.18
C SER A 34 2.58 -15.89 -11.57
N ALA A 35 3.24 -16.47 -12.56
CA ALA A 35 3.09 -16.07 -13.96
C ALA A 35 1.63 -16.22 -14.47
N ALA A 36 0.82 -17.05 -13.82
CA ALA A 36 -0.59 -17.25 -14.20
C ALA A 36 -1.47 -16.07 -13.86
N ASN A 37 -1.21 -15.35 -12.77
CA ASN A 37 -1.97 -14.20 -12.30
C ASN A 37 -1.15 -12.90 -12.24
N SER A 38 -0.01 -12.83 -12.96
CA SER A 38 0.80 -11.61 -13.05
C SER A 38 -0.02 -10.41 -13.54
N SER A 39 0.26 -9.24 -12.96
CA SER A 39 -0.34 -7.95 -13.35
C SER A 39 -0.12 -7.60 -14.82
N LYS A 40 0.87 -8.18 -15.47
CA LYS A 40 1.10 -8.01 -16.91
C LYS A 40 -0.14 -8.38 -17.72
N LYS A 41 -0.85 -9.46 -17.36
CA LYS A 41 -2.07 -9.88 -18.06
C LYS A 41 -3.22 -8.88 -17.92
N TYR A 42 -3.39 -8.31 -16.73
CA TYR A 42 -4.36 -7.26 -16.50
C TYR A 42 -4.04 -6.03 -17.37
N TRP A 43 -2.79 -5.57 -17.31
CA TRP A 43 -2.37 -4.41 -18.08
C TRP A 43 -2.49 -4.64 -19.59
N ASP A 44 -2.11 -5.81 -20.10
CA ASP A 44 -2.24 -6.15 -21.54
C ASP A 44 -3.70 -6.12 -22.00
N ALA A 45 -4.62 -6.62 -21.18
CA ALA A 45 -6.05 -6.59 -21.50
C ALA A 45 -6.61 -5.15 -21.48
N LEU A 46 -6.25 -4.36 -20.46
CA LEU A 46 -6.68 -2.98 -20.30
C LEU A 46 -6.13 -2.09 -21.42
N VAL A 47 -4.83 -2.24 -21.74
CA VAL A 47 -4.17 -1.50 -22.83
C VAL A 47 -4.80 -1.83 -24.17
N LYS A 48 -5.07 -3.11 -24.45
CA LYS A 48 -5.75 -3.51 -25.70
C LYS A 48 -7.13 -2.87 -25.82
N GLU A 49 -7.90 -2.78 -24.73
CA GLU A 49 -9.18 -2.11 -24.73
C GLU A 49 -9.03 -0.60 -24.96
N TYR A 50 -8.05 0.05 -24.31
CA TYR A 50 -7.76 1.47 -24.48
C TYR A 50 -7.37 1.81 -25.92
N GLU A 51 -6.37 1.11 -26.46
CA GLU A 51 -5.84 1.34 -27.81
C GLU A 51 -6.90 1.15 -28.91
N SER A 52 -7.86 0.26 -28.70
CA SER A 52 -8.99 0.05 -29.62
C SER A 52 -9.89 1.29 -29.74
N LYS A 53 -9.91 2.14 -28.72
CA LYS A 53 -10.74 3.36 -28.64
C LYS A 53 -9.94 4.64 -28.92
N HIS A 54 -8.61 4.55 -28.87
CA HIS A 54 -7.67 5.67 -29.01
C HIS A 54 -6.62 5.39 -30.09
N PRO A 55 -7.01 5.38 -31.38
CA PRO A 55 -6.08 5.15 -32.48
C PRO A 55 -4.99 6.24 -32.48
N GLY A 56 -3.74 5.85 -32.68
CA GLY A 56 -2.57 6.73 -32.62
C GLY A 56 -1.88 6.84 -31.26
N VAL A 57 -2.41 6.14 -30.22
CA VAL A 57 -1.71 6.00 -28.93
C VAL A 57 -1.43 4.51 -28.66
N LYS A 58 -0.19 4.22 -28.28
CA LYS A 58 0.26 2.91 -27.82
C LYS A 58 0.69 3.00 -26.36
N VAL A 59 0.54 1.91 -25.61
CA VAL A 59 1.02 1.84 -24.23
C VAL A 59 1.87 0.59 -24.06
N ASP A 60 3.16 0.79 -23.82
CA ASP A 60 4.11 -0.29 -23.54
C ASP A 60 4.25 -0.47 -22.03
N VAL A 61 3.90 -1.65 -21.53
CA VAL A 61 3.87 -1.96 -20.10
C VAL A 61 4.96 -2.94 -19.71
N SER A 62 5.84 -2.50 -18.82
CA SER A 62 6.82 -3.34 -18.14
C SER A 62 6.39 -3.59 -16.70
N VAL A 63 6.32 -4.86 -16.29
CA VAL A 63 5.91 -5.25 -14.93
C VAL A 63 7.10 -5.88 -14.22
N TYR A 64 7.37 -5.42 -12.99
CA TYR A 64 8.45 -5.90 -12.13
C TYR A 64 7.92 -6.30 -10.76
N SER A 65 8.65 -7.17 -10.07
CA SER A 65 8.33 -7.53 -8.69
C SER A 65 8.37 -6.30 -7.77
N TRP A 66 7.63 -6.32 -6.65
CA TRP A 66 7.70 -5.29 -5.63
C TRP A 66 9.10 -5.11 -5.01
N ASN A 67 9.95 -6.13 -5.10
CA ASN A 67 11.34 -6.02 -4.65
C ASN A 67 12.22 -5.18 -5.59
N ASP A 68 11.83 -5.07 -6.86
CA ASP A 68 12.68 -4.49 -7.90
C ASP A 68 12.12 -3.20 -8.50
N VAL A 69 10.80 -3.00 -8.52
CA VAL A 69 10.14 -1.94 -9.32
C VAL A 69 10.59 -0.55 -8.95
N ASP A 70 10.70 -0.22 -7.65
CA ASP A 70 11.15 1.09 -7.19
C ASP A 70 12.58 1.39 -7.63
N ALA A 71 13.48 0.39 -7.51
CA ALA A 71 14.87 0.51 -7.95
C ALA A 71 14.96 0.68 -9.47
N LYS A 72 14.16 -0.07 -10.24
CA LYS A 72 14.10 0.05 -11.71
C LYS A 72 13.69 1.45 -12.16
N VAL A 73 12.62 2.00 -11.57
CA VAL A 73 12.18 3.37 -11.89
C VAL A 73 13.24 4.39 -11.50
N LYS A 74 13.85 4.24 -10.33
CA LYS A 74 14.95 5.12 -9.88
C LYS A 74 16.12 5.12 -10.84
N ASP A 75 16.56 3.95 -11.30
CA ASP A 75 17.68 3.81 -12.25
C ASP A 75 17.33 4.44 -13.61
N MET A 76 16.10 4.21 -14.12
CA MET A 76 15.64 4.85 -15.37
C MET A 76 15.64 6.36 -15.26
N VAL A 77 15.13 6.91 -14.16
CA VAL A 77 15.08 8.36 -13.92
C VAL A 77 16.50 8.95 -13.79
N ALA A 78 17.41 8.26 -13.10
CA ALA A 78 18.81 8.69 -12.97
C ALA A 78 19.56 8.67 -14.29
N ALA A 79 19.25 7.72 -15.18
CA ALA A 79 19.82 7.61 -16.51
C ALA A 79 19.21 8.59 -17.54
N GLY A 80 18.24 9.43 -17.15
CA GLY A 80 17.55 10.32 -18.07
C GLY A 80 16.57 9.64 -19.02
N HIS A 81 16.06 8.47 -18.64
CA HIS A 81 15.12 7.65 -19.41
C HIS A 81 13.85 7.34 -18.60
N ALA A 82 13.32 8.34 -17.86
CA ALA A 82 12.11 8.17 -17.08
C ALA A 82 10.97 7.57 -17.93
N PRO A 83 10.16 6.64 -17.38
CA PRO A 83 8.93 6.23 -18.05
C PRO A 83 7.95 7.40 -18.12
N ASP A 84 6.88 7.28 -18.91
CA ASP A 84 5.78 8.27 -18.89
C ASP A 84 4.96 8.10 -17.61
N LEU A 85 4.73 6.86 -17.21
CA LEU A 85 3.97 6.46 -16.03
C LEU A 85 4.73 5.44 -15.20
N ALA A 86 4.64 5.55 -13.88
CA ALA A 86 5.08 4.50 -12.96
C ALA A 86 4.03 4.23 -11.90
N GLN A 87 3.81 2.93 -11.59
CA GLN A 87 3.00 2.49 -10.48
C GLN A 87 3.92 1.77 -9.48
N ILE A 88 4.28 2.48 -8.40
CA ILE A 88 5.31 2.09 -7.43
C ILE A 88 4.96 2.55 -6.01
N GLY A 89 5.82 2.21 -5.02
CA GLY A 89 5.58 2.48 -3.60
C GLY A 89 5.87 3.91 -3.12
N ALA A 90 6.61 4.75 -3.89
CA ALA A 90 7.06 6.06 -3.41
C ALA A 90 7.09 7.10 -4.55
N TYR A 91 6.63 8.32 -4.26
CA TYR A 91 6.55 9.41 -5.24
C TYR A 91 7.22 10.71 -4.77
N ALA A 92 7.36 10.91 -3.45
CA ALA A 92 7.69 12.21 -2.87
C ALA A 92 9.02 12.80 -3.37
N ASP A 93 10.06 11.98 -3.52
CA ASP A 93 11.36 12.44 -4.01
C ASP A 93 11.30 12.94 -5.47
N TYR A 94 10.49 12.28 -6.32
CA TYR A 94 10.29 12.72 -7.69
C TYR A 94 9.46 14.01 -7.75
N ALA A 95 8.46 14.15 -6.87
CA ALA A 95 7.67 15.37 -6.75
C ALA A 95 8.52 16.54 -6.28
N ALA A 96 9.32 16.35 -5.22
CA ALA A 96 10.24 17.36 -4.70
C ALA A 96 11.30 17.79 -5.74
N ALA A 97 11.77 16.86 -6.57
CA ALA A 97 12.68 17.14 -7.68
C ALA A 97 11.98 17.76 -8.91
N GLY A 98 10.69 18.08 -8.87
CA GLY A 98 9.93 18.70 -9.95
C GLY A 98 9.75 17.83 -11.19
N LYS A 99 9.91 16.50 -11.07
CA LYS A 99 9.90 15.55 -12.19
C LYS A 99 8.51 15.07 -12.59
N LEU A 100 7.50 15.28 -11.73
CA LEU A 100 6.15 14.76 -11.92
C LEU A 100 5.17 15.84 -12.37
N TYR A 101 4.18 15.43 -13.15
CA TYR A 101 2.98 16.23 -13.37
C TYR A 101 2.09 16.21 -12.12
N PRO A 102 1.50 17.34 -11.71
CA PRO A 102 0.38 17.35 -10.78
C PRO A 102 -0.79 16.52 -11.34
N ALA A 103 -1.51 15.82 -10.47
CA ALA A 103 -2.71 15.07 -10.87
C ALA A 103 -3.77 15.98 -11.53
N SER A 104 -3.86 17.24 -11.08
CA SER A 104 -4.75 18.28 -11.65
C SER A 104 -4.49 18.61 -13.12
N ASP A 105 -3.26 18.42 -13.59
CA ASP A 105 -2.88 18.69 -14.99
C ASP A 105 -3.27 17.53 -15.93
N LEU A 106 -3.60 16.37 -15.38
CA LEU A 106 -3.83 15.12 -16.11
C LEU A 106 -5.26 14.61 -16.00
N LEU A 107 -5.83 14.68 -14.81
CA LEU A 107 -7.10 14.04 -14.50
C LEU A 107 -8.28 15.03 -14.66
N SER A 108 -9.37 14.53 -15.20
CA SER A 108 -10.63 15.28 -15.20
C SER A 108 -11.09 15.60 -13.78
N ILE A 109 -11.83 16.68 -13.58
CA ILE A 109 -12.42 17.05 -12.28
C ILE A 109 -13.24 15.88 -11.71
N ARG A 110 -13.98 15.17 -12.58
CA ARG A 110 -14.78 14.00 -12.17
C ARG A 110 -13.89 12.89 -11.59
N THR A 111 -12.80 12.56 -12.26
CA THR A 111 -11.86 11.52 -11.80
C THR A 111 -11.20 11.92 -10.49
N GLN A 112 -10.75 13.19 -10.38
CA GLN A 112 -10.15 13.70 -9.14
C GLN A 112 -11.13 13.65 -7.96
N ALA A 113 -12.40 14.03 -8.19
CA ALA A 113 -13.43 14.06 -7.14
C ALA A 113 -13.89 12.65 -6.71
N ASP A 114 -13.63 11.62 -7.48
CA ASP A 114 -14.02 10.24 -7.16
C ASP A 114 -13.00 9.52 -6.26
N PHE A 115 -11.78 10.02 -6.10
CA PHE A 115 -10.84 9.40 -5.17
C PHE A 115 -11.31 9.53 -3.72
N LEU A 116 -11.04 8.47 -2.94
CA LEU A 116 -11.22 8.51 -1.48
C LEU A 116 -10.25 9.54 -0.88
N SER A 117 -10.77 10.52 -0.15
CA SER A 117 -10.02 11.70 0.30
C SER A 117 -8.77 11.33 1.11
N GLN A 118 -8.88 10.39 2.05
CA GLN A 118 -7.74 9.94 2.87
C GLN A 118 -6.60 9.34 2.02
N LEU A 119 -6.91 8.74 0.86
CA LEU A 119 -5.89 8.22 -0.04
C LEU A 119 -5.31 9.33 -0.93
N SER A 120 -6.15 10.21 -1.48
CA SER A 120 -5.68 11.32 -2.32
C SER A 120 -4.85 12.33 -1.53
N ASP A 121 -5.21 12.59 -0.27
CA ASP A 121 -4.46 13.49 0.62
C ASP A 121 -3.06 12.95 0.93
N ALA A 122 -2.93 11.64 1.13
CA ALA A 122 -1.63 10.99 1.31
C ALA A 122 -0.76 11.02 0.03
N GLY A 123 -1.37 11.24 -1.16
CA GLY A 123 -0.68 11.43 -2.44
C GLY A 123 -0.12 12.85 -2.65
N GLN A 124 -0.23 13.75 -1.66
CA GLN A 124 0.20 15.13 -1.78
C GLN A 124 1.64 15.36 -1.31
N TRP A 125 2.34 16.23 -2.03
CA TRP A 125 3.56 16.89 -1.60
C TRP A 125 3.36 18.39 -1.72
N ASN A 126 3.59 19.14 -0.63
CA ASN A 126 3.31 20.58 -0.55
C ASN A 126 1.91 20.96 -1.08
N HIS A 127 0.87 20.29 -0.57
CA HIS A 127 -0.55 20.50 -0.92
C HIS A 127 -0.91 20.29 -2.40
N THR A 128 -0.04 19.63 -3.16
CA THR A 128 -0.29 19.28 -4.55
C THR A 128 -0.21 17.76 -4.71
N GLN A 129 -1.24 17.16 -5.29
CA GLN A 129 -1.27 15.71 -5.52
C GLN A 129 -0.38 15.33 -6.70
N TYR A 130 0.62 14.49 -6.43
CA TYR A 130 1.52 13.88 -7.43
C TYR A 130 1.42 12.35 -7.42
N GLY A 131 1.21 11.74 -6.26
CA GLY A 131 0.89 10.35 -6.14
C GLY A 131 -0.61 10.13 -6.31
N ILE A 132 -1.02 9.41 -7.34
CA ILE A 132 -2.42 9.07 -7.60
C ILE A 132 -2.65 7.68 -7.01
N PRO A 133 -3.58 7.49 -6.05
CA PRO A 133 -3.80 6.18 -5.43
C PRO A 133 -4.19 5.13 -6.49
N PHE A 134 -3.58 3.95 -6.45
CA PHE A 134 -3.86 2.91 -7.44
C PHE A 134 -4.46 1.63 -6.84
N GLY A 135 -3.88 1.07 -5.81
CA GLY A 135 -4.42 -0.06 -5.06
C GLY A 135 -4.44 0.26 -3.57
N GLY A 136 -5.50 -0.15 -2.88
CA GLY A 136 -5.65 0.11 -1.45
C GLY A 136 -5.69 -1.16 -0.62
N SER A 137 -5.28 -1.07 0.64
CA SER A 137 -5.54 -2.09 1.66
C SER A 137 -5.65 -1.46 3.05
N THR A 138 -6.29 -2.18 3.96
CA THR A 138 -6.33 -1.86 5.39
C THR A 138 -5.96 -3.10 6.20
N ARG A 139 -5.98 -3.00 7.51
CA ARG A 139 -5.64 -4.10 8.42
C ARG A 139 -6.82 -4.48 9.30
N VAL A 140 -6.93 -5.79 9.55
CA VAL A 140 -7.87 -6.37 10.52
C VAL A 140 -7.17 -7.50 11.28
N LEU A 141 -7.70 -7.87 12.44
CA LEU A 141 -7.26 -9.07 13.16
C LEU A 141 -7.89 -10.31 12.52
N PHE A 142 -7.05 -11.21 12.01
CA PHE A 142 -7.44 -12.57 11.67
C PHE A 142 -7.35 -13.47 12.88
N TYR A 143 -8.32 -14.37 13.04
CA TYR A 143 -8.28 -15.41 14.06
C TYR A 143 -8.69 -16.77 13.49
N ASN A 144 -8.03 -17.82 13.95
CA ASN A 144 -8.30 -19.19 13.53
C ASN A 144 -9.46 -19.78 14.36
N LYS A 145 -10.63 -19.94 13.73
CA LYS A 145 -11.86 -20.41 14.38
C LYS A 145 -11.70 -21.80 15.00
N THR A 146 -10.96 -22.69 14.35
CA THR A 146 -10.72 -24.05 14.84
C THR A 146 -9.91 -24.03 16.15
N LEU A 147 -8.86 -23.21 16.19
CA LEU A 147 -8.02 -23.07 17.37
C LEU A 147 -8.76 -22.34 18.50
N PHE A 148 -9.58 -21.33 18.18
CA PHE A 148 -10.45 -20.64 19.15
C PHE A 148 -11.46 -21.60 19.78
N ALA A 149 -12.16 -22.39 18.97
CA ALA A 149 -13.08 -23.42 19.48
C ALA A 149 -12.37 -24.44 20.39
N LYS A 150 -11.16 -24.90 20.01
CA LYS A 150 -10.33 -25.80 20.86
C LYS A 150 -9.98 -25.14 22.18
N ALA A 151 -9.75 -23.83 22.21
CA ALA A 151 -9.43 -23.06 23.40
C ALA A 151 -10.68 -22.70 24.25
N GLY A 152 -11.89 -22.94 23.72
CA GLY A 152 -13.15 -22.54 24.37
C GLY A 152 -13.44 -21.04 24.24
N ILE A 153 -12.79 -20.35 23.31
CA ILE A 153 -13.00 -18.92 23.04
C ILE A 153 -14.21 -18.78 22.10
N THR A 154 -15.23 -18.10 22.55
CA THR A 154 -16.49 -17.92 21.82
C THR A 154 -16.56 -16.63 21.02
N ASN A 155 -15.88 -15.57 21.47
CA ASN A 155 -15.86 -14.28 20.84
C ASN A 155 -14.41 -13.85 20.56
N PRO A 156 -14.14 -13.24 19.41
CA PRO A 156 -12.83 -12.66 19.14
C PRO A 156 -12.59 -11.41 20.02
N PRO A 157 -11.32 -11.07 20.31
CA PRO A 157 -10.98 -9.97 21.20
C PRO A 157 -11.31 -8.60 20.59
N THR A 158 -11.77 -7.68 21.43
CA THR A 158 -12.03 -6.27 21.09
C THR A 158 -11.08 -5.31 21.80
N THR A 159 -10.39 -5.81 22.83
CA THR A 159 -9.39 -5.05 23.61
C THR A 159 -8.07 -5.79 23.67
N TRP A 160 -7.00 -5.09 24.05
CA TRP A 160 -5.69 -5.73 24.28
C TRP A 160 -5.71 -6.74 25.43
N ASP A 161 -6.45 -6.47 26.49
CA ASP A 161 -6.57 -7.37 27.62
C ASP A 161 -7.26 -8.69 27.20
N GLU A 162 -8.32 -8.59 26.38
CA GLU A 162 -8.98 -9.76 25.80
C GLU A 162 -8.04 -10.50 24.84
N LEU A 163 -7.28 -9.77 23.99
CA LEU A 163 -6.32 -10.39 23.08
C LEU A 163 -5.23 -11.18 23.83
N ALA A 164 -4.68 -10.62 24.92
CA ALA A 164 -3.69 -11.30 25.75
C ALA A 164 -4.30 -12.50 26.48
N ALA A 165 -5.54 -12.39 26.96
CA ALA A 165 -6.27 -13.49 27.60
C ALA A 165 -6.54 -14.63 26.59
N ASP A 166 -6.98 -14.31 25.39
CA ASP A 166 -7.22 -15.29 24.32
C ASP A 166 -5.91 -15.97 23.89
N ALA A 167 -4.83 -15.19 23.71
CA ALA A 167 -3.51 -15.75 23.41
C ALA A 167 -3.04 -16.71 24.51
N LYS A 168 -3.29 -16.38 25.79
CA LYS A 168 -2.98 -17.27 26.91
C LYS A 168 -3.85 -18.54 26.87
N ALA A 169 -5.15 -18.41 26.62
CA ALA A 169 -6.06 -19.56 26.53
C ALA A 169 -5.66 -20.51 25.40
N LEU A 170 -5.28 -19.96 24.23
CA LEU A 170 -4.73 -20.73 23.12
C LEU A 170 -3.47 -21.49 23.53
N LYS A 171 -2.52 -20.82 24.21
CA LYS A 171 -1.29 -21.45 24.73
C LYS A 171 -1.59 -22.59 25.71
N ASP A 172 -2.48 -22.36 26.65
CA ASP A 172 -2.87 -23.34 27.68
C ASP A 172 -3.51 -24.60 27.06
N LYS A 173 -4.10 -24.48 25.86
CA LYS A 173 -4.64 -25.59 25.06
C LYS A 173 -3.65 -26.16 24.04
N GLY A 174 -2.37 -25.79 24.14
CA GLY A 174 -1.30 -26.35 23.34
C GLY A 174 -1.28 -25.83 21.90
N VAL A 175 -1.84 -24.64 21.65
CA VAL A 175 -1.64 -23.95 20.38
C VAL A 175 -0.19 -23.46 20.34
N LYS A 176 0.54 -23.85 19.30
CA LYS A 176 1.98 -23.63 19.20
C LYS A 176 2.35 -22.15 19.14
N TYR A 177 1.57 -21.39 18.36
CA TYR A 177 1.78 -19.96 18.15
C TYR A 177 0.46 -19.22 18.39
N PRO A 178 0.17 -18.79 19.63
CA PRO A 178 -1.07 -18.07 19.94
C PRO A 178 -1.27 -16.83 19.09
N MET A 179 -0.18 -16.06 18.88
CA MET A 179 -0.17 -14.85 18.05
C MET A 179 1.09 -14.76 17.22
N ALA A 180 0.99 -14.31 15.97
CA ALA A 180 2.13 -13.87 15.19
C ALA A 180 2.28 -12.35 15.26
N LEU A 181 3.52 -11.87 15.54
CA LEU A 181 3.88 -10.46 15.61
C LEU A 181 5.06 -10.19 14.64
N PRO A 182 4.78 -9.92 13.36
CA PRO A 182 5.81 -9.82 12.32
C PRO A 182 6.49 -8.44 12.32
N LEU A 183 7.51 -8.27 13.15
CA LEU A 183 8.36 -7.08 13.21
C LEU A 183 9.72 -7.30 12.50
N GLY A 184 9.82 -8.31 11.62
CA GLY A 184 10.96 -8.54 10.74
C GLY A 184 11.03 -7.50 9.61
N PRO A 185 12.20 -7.35 8.97
CA PRO A 185 12.51 -6.21 8.11
C PRO A 185 11.69 -6.13 6.80
N GLU A 186 10.93 -7.14 6.44
CA GLU A 186 10.09 -7.13 5.23
C GLU A 186 9.06 -5.99 5.28
N GLU A 187 8.22 -5.97 6.32
CA GLU A 187 7.10 -5.02 6.44
C GLU A 187 6.90 -4.52 7.89
N ALA A 188 7.95 -4.47 8.69
CA ALA A 188 7.88 -4.05 10.09
C ALA A 188 7.25 -2.66 10.29
N GLN A 189 7.41 -1.73 9.33
CA GLN A 189 6.80 -0.40 9.40
C GLN A 189 5.26 -0.46 9.39
N ALA A 190 4.67 -1.44 8.68
CA ALA A 190 3.22 -1.61 8.65
C ALA A 190 2.69 -2.14 9.99
N GLU A 191 3.32 -3.18 10.50
CA GLU A 191 2.96 -3.77 11.79
C GLU A 191 3.13 -2.74 12.92
N THR A 192 4.25 -2.01 12.93
CA THR A 192 4.52 -0.93 13.87
C THR A 192 3.43 0.13 13.86
N MET A 193 3.05 0.63 12.69
CA MET A 193 2.02 1.66 12.58
C MET A 193 0.67 1.15 13.08
N GLN A 194 0.27 -0.07 12.70
CA GLN A 194 -1.00 -0.62 13.18
C GLN A 194 -1.05 -0.71 14.71
N TRP A 195 0.03 -1.15 15.36
CA TRP A 195 0.07 -1.19 16.82
C TRP A 195 0.07 0.19 17.46
N MET A 196 0.77 1.17 16.88
CA MET A 196 0.71 2.56 17.34
C MET A 196 -0.72 3.12 17.24
N LEU A 197 -1.45 2.87 16.15
CA LEU A 197 -2.85 3.28 15.98
C LEU A 197 -3.82 2.51 16.89
N SER A 198 -3.43 1.32 17.35
CA SER A 198 -4.19 0.51 18.30
C SER A 198 -3.94 0.89 19.77
N GLY A 199 -2.95 1.72 20.04
CA GLY A 199 -2.54 2.19 21.37
C GLY A 199 -3.59 2.99 22.10
N ALA A 200 -3.20 3.57 23.24
CA ALA A 200 -4.08 4.37 24.07
C ALA A 200 -4.65 5.56 23.27
N SER A 201 -5.80 6.10 23.73
CA SER A 201 -6.51 7.22 23.11
C SER A 201 -5.55 8.35 22.72
N GLY A 202 -5.39 8.59 21.43
CA GLY A 202 -4.46 9.56 20.88
C GLY A 202 -3.13 8.98 20.37
N GLY A 203 -2.98 7.65 20.22
CA GLY A 203 -1.85 7.08 19.48
C GLY A 203 -1.72 7.76 18.13
N THR A 204 -0.59 8.40 17.87
CA THR A 204 -0.41 9.29 16.71
C THR A 204 0.14 8.60 15.48
N GLY A 205 0.32 7.27 15.51
CA GLY A 205 1.07 6.61 14.44
C GLY A 205 2.52 7.13 14.42
N TYR A 206 3.03 7.44 13.24
CA TYR A 206 4.39 7.98 13.08
C TYR A 206 4.48 9.48 13.26
N THR A 207 3.42 10.21 12.96
CA THR A 207 3.36 11.67 13.00
C THR A 207 2.12 12.14 13.76
N ASP A 208 2.17 13.37 14.25
CA ASP A 208 0.98 14.09 14.69
C ASP A 208 0.17 14.64 13.50
N ASP A 209 -0.95 15.31 13.81
CA ASP A 209 -1.89 15.85 12.81
C ASP A 209 -1.27 16.96 11.91
N ILE A 210 -0.17 17.57 12.35
CA ILE A 210 0.57 18.57 11.55
C ILE A 210 1.79 17.97 10.84
N GLY A 211 1.95 16.64 10.89
CA GLY A 211 3.01 15.91 10.18
C GLY A 211 4.37 15.91 10.87
N THR A 212 4.46 16.30 12.16
CA THR A 212 5.70 16.16 12.95
C THR A 212 5.87 14.72 13.40
N TYR A 213 7.06 14.15 13.25
CA TYR A 213 7.33 12.82 13.78
C TYR A 213 7.23 12.77 15.30
N THR A 214 6.45 11.82 15.81
CA THR A 214 6.19 11.57 17.24
C THR A 214 6.36 10.11 17.61
N ILE A 215 7.36 9.47 17.00
CA ILE A 215 7.60 8.03 17.08
C ILE A 215 7.84 7.57 18.52
N ASP A 216 8.55 8.37 19.32
CA ASP A 216 8.87 8.08 20.72
C ASP A 216 7.89 8.74 21.72
N SER A 217 6.68 9.07 21.29
CA SER A 217 5.64 9.54 22.20
C SER A 217 5.41 8.54 23.35
N ALA A 218 4.98 9.04 24.50
CA ALA A 218 4.69 8.19 25.66
C ALA A 218 3.69 7.06 25.32
N GLN A 219 2.70 7.37 24.49
CA GLN A 219 1.71 6.39 24.03
C GLN A 219 2.33 5.27 23.19
N ASN A 220 3.24 5.62 22.28
CA ASN A 220 3.93 4.63 21.47
C ASN A 220 4.91 3.79 22.31
N VAL A 221 5.60 4.40 23.26
CA VAL A 221 6.46 3.68 24.22
C VAL A 221 5.63 2.70 25.06
N ASP A 222 4.46 3.12 25.57
CA ASP A 222 3.55 2.24 26.31
C ASP A 222 3.04 1.07 25.45
N THR A 223 2.72 1.33 24.18
CA THR A 223 2.33 0.31 23.22
C THR A 223 3.38 -0.79 23.07
N PHE A 224 4.63 -0.40 22.81
CA PHE A 224 5.72 -1.37 22.63
C PHE A 224 6.15 -2.03 23.95
N THR A 225 5.95 -1.37 25.08
CA THR A 225 6.14 -1.96 26.40
C THR A 225 5.12 -3.06 26.64
N TRP A 226 3.84 -2.82 26.35
CA TRP A 226 2.79 -3.84 26.44
C TRP A 226 3.07 -5.04 25.52
N LEU A 227 3.42 -4.80 24.25
CA LEU A 227 3.77 -5.88 23.31
C LEU A 227 4.92 -6.72 23.84
N LYS A 228 5.95 -6.08 24.42
CA LYS A 228 7.08 -6.75 25.01
C LYS A 228 6.69 -7.58 26.22
N ASP A 229 6.03 -6.97 27.20
CA ASP A 229 5.83 -7.57 28.53
C ASP A 229 4.62 -8.52 28.55
N ASP A 230 3.53 -8.17 27.87
CA ASP A 230 2.27 -8.92 27.92
C ASP A 230 2.11 -9.97 26.82
N LEU A 231 2.79 -9.83 25.69
CA LEU A 231 2.78 -10.85 24.64
C LEU A 231 4.10 -11.62 24.54
N VAL A 232 5.20 -10.93 24.26
CA VAL A 232 6.50 -11.58 24.01
C VAL A 232 7.05 -12.18 25.30
N GLY A 233 7.10 -11.42 26.39
CA GLY A 233 7.60 -11.84 27.69
C GLY A 233 6.83 -13.00 28.30
N LYS A 234 5.53 -13.11 28.00
CA LYS A 234 4.69 -14.26 28.40
C LYS A 234 4.79 -15.45 27.44
N GLY A 235 5.61 -15.35 26.38
CA GLY A 235 5.78 -16.41 25.39
C GLY A 235 4.51 -16.71 24.60
N LEU A 236 3.73 -15.69 24.25
CA LEU A 236 2.47 -15.80 23.53
C LEU A 236 2.64 -15.58 22.02
N THR A 237 3.86 -15.26 21.56
CA THR A 237 4.16 -14.98 20.17
C THR A 237 5.01 -16.07 19.51
N GLY A 238 4.93 -16.18 18.17
CA GLY A 238 5.70 -17.11 17.34
C GLY A 238 5.45 -16.89 15.86
N PRO A 239 6.04 -17.71 14.97
CA PRO A 239 6.88 -18.92 15.19
C PRO A 239 8.33 -18.64 15.57
N VAL A 240 8.84 -17.45 15.35
CA VAL A 240 10.18 -17.01 15.76
C VAL A 240 10.07 -15.69 16.54
N ALA A 241 11.20 -15.19 17.05
CA ALA A 241 11.23 -13.88 17.71
C ALA A 241 10.69 -12.79 16.76
N PRO A 242 9.88 -11.84 17.26
CA PRO A 242 9.19 -10.85 16.41
C PRO A 242 10.10 -10.13 15.42
N GLY A 243 11.28 -9.68 15.83
CA GLY A 243 12.24 -8.99 14.96
C GLY A 243 12.87 -9.85 13.85
N LYS A 244 12.60 -11.16 13.85
CA LYS A 244 13.03 -12.11 12.80
C LYS A 244 11.85 -12.65 12.00
N LEU A 245 10.63 -12.39 12.43
CA LEU A 245 9.42 -12.85 11.75
C LEU A 245 9.02 -11.86 10.68
N ASN A 246 9.11 -12.25 9.42
CA ASN A 246 8.56 -11.50 8.32
C ASN A 246 7.05 -11.75 8.18
N ARG A 247 6.35 -10.81 7.56
CA ARG A 247 4.92 -10.93 7.28
C ARG A 247 4.60 -12.18 6.44
N ALA A 248 5.38 -12.44 5.40
CA ALA A 248 5.17 -13.61 4.54
C ALA A 248 5.23 -14.92 5.33
N ASP A 249 6.19 -15.05 6.26
CA ASP A 249 6.33 -16.24 7.11
C ASP A 249 5.18 -16.34 8.13
N ALA A 250 4.72 -15.22 8.69
CA ALA A 250 3.57 -15.18 9.59
C ALA A 250 2.28 -15.63 8.87
N PHE A 251 2.07 -15.13 7.65
CA PHE A 251 0.92 -15.49 6.81
C PHE A 251 0.95 -16.96 6.41
N ALA A 252 2.12 -17.48 6.03
CA ALA A 252 2.29 -18.90 5.73
C ALA A 252 1.97 -19.77 6.95
N ALA A 253 2.48 -19.44 8.14
CA ALA A 253 2.21 -20.16 9.36
C ALA A 253 0.72 -20.13 9.77
N PHE A 254 0.03 -19.00 9.52
CA PHE A 254 -1.42 -18.91 9.72
C PHE A 254 -2.18 -19.76 8.70
N ALA A 255 -1.83 -19.69 7.44
CA ALA A 255 -2.42 -20.52 6.39
C ALA A 255 -2.19 -22.03 6.59
N ASP A 256 -1.10 -22.41 7.26
CA ASP A 256 -0.84 -23.79 7.69
C ASP A 256 -1.59 -24.18 9.02
N GLY A 257 -2.44 -23.28 9.54
CA GLY A 257 -3.25 -23.54 10.73
C GLY A 257 -2.48 -23.55 12.07
N GLN A 258 -1.25 -23.02 12.09
CA GLN A 258 -0.37 -23.07 13.26
C GLN A 258 -0.50 -21.85 14.18
N VAL A 259 -1.06 -20.73 13.67
CA VAL A 259 -1.19 -19.45 14.37
C VAL A 259 -2.63 -19.21 14.78
N GLY A 260 -2.85 -18.78 16.02
CA GLY A 260 -4.16 -18.43 16.57
C GLY A 260 -4.69 -17.10 16.04
N MET A 261 -3.88 -16.07 16.09
CA MET A 261 -4.23 -14.68 15.69
C MET A 261 -3.07 -13.97 15.02
N LEU A 262 -3.36 -13.05 14.10
CA LEU A 262 -2.39 -12.07 13.60
C LEU A 262 -3.10 -10.87 12.97
N ASN A 263 -2.39 -9.74 12.91
CA ASN A 263 -2.75 -8.61 12.07
C ASN A 263 -2.54 -8.97 10.59
N GLY A 264 -3.56 -8.78 9.76
CA GLY A 264 -3.51 -9.19 8.36
C GLY A 264 -4.16 -8.19 7.41
N HIS A 265 -3.78 -8.29 6.14
CA HIS A 265 -4.38 -7.56 5.03
C HIS A 265 -5.09 -8.52 4.05
N PRO A 266 -5.85 -8.00 3.05
CA PRO A 266 -6.77 -8.83 2.24
C PRO A 266 -6.15 -10.05 1.56
N THR A 267 -4.87 -10.03 1.19
CA THR A 267 -4.23 -11.17 0.50
C THR A 267 -4.18 -12.45 1.35
N LEU A 268 -4.23 -12.32 2.69
CA LEU A 268 -4.28 -13.48 3.59
C LEU A 268 -5.56 -14.31 3.41
N ILE A 269 -6.67 -13.68 2.98
CA ILE A 269 -7.92 -14.38 2.70
C ILE A 269 -7.69 -15.53 1.72
N GLN A 270 -7.04 -15.23 0.59
CA GLN A 270 -6.77 -16.24 -0.44
C GLN A 270 -5.76 -17.29 0.04
N GLN A 271 -4.72 -16.88 0.75
CA GLN A 271 -3.69 -17.80 1.25
C GLN A 271 -4.27 -18.81 2.25
N ALA A 272 -5.03 -18.33 3.24
CA ALA A 272 -5.68 -19.17 4.23
C ALA A 272 -6.79 -20.04 3.62
N GLY A 273 -7.57 -19.47 2.69
CA GLY A 273 -8.64 -20.18 1.98
C GLY A 273 -8.12 -21.33 1.12
N LYS A 274 -7.04 -21.14 0.37
CA LYS A 274 -6.39 -22.21 -0.43
C LYS A 274 -5.93 -23.41 0.42
N LYS A 275 -5.63 -23.18 1.70
CA LYS A 275 -5.23 -24.22 2.67
C LYS A 275 -6.39 -24.76 3.51
N GLY A 276 -7.61 -24.24 3.33
CA GLY A 276 -8.80 -24.68 4.05
C GLY A 276 -8.90 -24.24 5.51
N VAL A 277 -8.12 -23.25 5.93
CA VAL A 277 -8.18 -22.71 7.30
C VAL A 277 -9.53 -22.02 7.51
N GLN A 278 -10.22 -22.42 8.57
CA GLN A 278 -11.44 -21.75 9.02
C GLN A 278 -11.05 -20.54 9.87
N PHE A 279 -11.23 -19.34 9.34
CA PHE A 279 -10.86 -18.10 10.03
C PHE A 279 -12.03 -17.11 10.14
N GLY A 280 -11.87 -16.14 11.01
CA GLY A 280 -12.69 -14.96 11.09
C GLY A 280 -11.82 -13.71 11.07
N MET A 281 -12.46 -12.57 10.86
CA MET A 281 -11.84 -11.26 10.80
C MET A 281 -12.64 -10.29 11.65
N VAL A 282 -11.95 -9.44 12.42
CA VAL A 282 -12.54 -8.36 13.21
C VAL A 282 -11.63 -7.14 13.15
N PRO A 283 -12.14 -5.91 13.40
CA PRO A 283 -11.28 -4.75 13.56
C PRO A 283 -10.15 -5.03 14.55
N MET A 284 -8.97 -4.43 14.33
CA MET A 284 -7.86 -4.58 15.29
C MET A 284 -8.31 -4.12 16.68
N PRO A 285 -8.03 -4.91 17.72
CA PRO A 285 -8.27 -4.49 19.11
C PRO A 285 -7.42 -3.29 19.47
N GLY A 286 -7.99 -2.35 20.22
CA GLY A 286 -7.26 -1.26 20.85
C GLY A 286 -7.07 -1.47 22.34
N ARG A 287 -6.45 -0.50 23.00
CA ARG A 287 -6.17 -0.58 24.45
C ARG A 287 -7.45 -0.77 25.29
N SER A 288 -8.56 -0.11 24.93
CA SER A 288 -9.83 -0.13 25.68
C SER A 288 -11.07 -0.25 24.79
N GLY A 289 -10.95 -0.89 23.65
CA GLY A 289 -11.99 -1.07 22.63
C GLY A 289 -11.31 -1.32 21.29
N LYS A 290 -12.02 -1.16 20.17
CA LYS A 290 -11.39 -1.27 18.85
C LYS A 290 -10.28 -0.21 18.69
N ALA A 291 -9.30 -0.48 17.85
CA ALA A 291 -8.28 0.49 17.48
C ALA A 291 -8.91 1.80 16.97
N ARG A 292 -8.23 2.93 17.22
CA ARG A 292 -8.68 4.25 16.76
C ARG A 292 -8.81 4.30 15.24
N ALA A 293 -7.84 3.73 14.55
CA ALA A 293 -7.79 3.64 13.10
C ALA A 293 -7.17 2.32 12.66
N SER A 294 -7.43 1.92 11.45
CA SER A 294 -6.67 0.90 10.75
C SER A 294 -5.53 1.55 9.98
N MET A 295 -4.39 0.88 9.93
CA MET A 295 -3.32 1.29 9.03
C MET A 295 -3.76 1.05 7.59
N GLY A 296 -3.81 2.13 6.80
CA GLY A 296 -4.08 2.11 5.38
C GLY A 296 -2.80 2.04 4.54
N VAL A 297 -2.88 1.40 3.41
CA VAL A 297 -1.85 1.42 2.36
C VAL A 297 -2.48 1.85 1.07
N ALA A 298 -1.79 2.70 0.32
CA ALA A 298 -2.03 2.90 -1.09
C ALA A 298 -0.71 2.77 -1.85
N ASP A 299 -0.79 2.19 -3.03
CA ASP A 299 0.28 2.23 -4.00
C ASP A 299 0.05 3.41 -4.94
N TRP A 300 1.10 3.92 -5.57
CA TRP A 300 1.03 5.22 -6.23
C TRP A 300 1.28 5.11 -7.72
N MET A 301 0.30 5.52 -8.51
CA MET A 301 0.49 5.88 -9.90
C MET A 301 1.04 7.30 -9.97
N MET A 302 2.04 7.54 -10.82
CA MET A 302 2.59 8.86 -11.06
C MET A 302 2.97 9.05 -12.51
N ALA A 303 3.04 10.31 -12.97
CA ALA A 303 3.35 10.65 -14.35
C ALA A 303 4.57 11.57 -14.42
N PHE A 304 5.56 11.21 -15.24
CA PHE A 304 6.81 11.96 -15.39
C PHE A 304 6.71 12.99 -16.54
N LYS A 305 7.28 14.17 -16.32
CA LYS A 305 7.29 15.28 -17.29
C LYS A 305 8.27 15.09 -18.45
N GLN A 306 9.26 14.23 -18.29
CA GLN A 306 10.43 14.16 -19.15
C GLN A 306 10.11 14.02 -20.65
N ASN A 307 9.11 13.22 -20.99
CA ASN A 307 8.78 12.90 -22.39
C ASN A 307 7.68 13.80 -22.98
N GLY A 308 7.10 14.70 -22.21
CA GLY A 308 5.93 15.46 -22.60
C GLY A 308 4.64 14.64 -22.41
N HIS A 309 3.88 14.37 -23.46
CA HIS A 309 2.72 13.47 -23.55
C HIS A 309 1.60 13.70 -22.50
N ALA A 310 1.54 14.87 -21.86
CA ALA A 310 0.59 15.15 -20.76
C ALA A 310 -0.87 14.81 -21.15
N GLN A 311 -1.29 15.14 -22.36
CA GLN A 311 -2.64 14.87 -22.82
C GLN A 311 -2.89 13.36 -22.93
N GLN A 312 -2.02 12.62 -23.60
CA GLN A 312 -2.16 11.17 -23.79
C GLN A 312 -2.09 10.40 -22.47
N ILE A 313 -1.22 10.85 -21.55
CA ILE A 313 -1.14 10.34 -20.19
C ILE A 313 -2.47 10.58 -19.46
N GLY A 314 -3.02 11.79 -19.54
CA GLY A 314 -4.29 12.15 -18.92
C GLY A 314 -5.45 11.32 -19.45
N ASP A 315 -5.55 11.15 -20.76
CA ASP A 315 -6.59 10.34 -21.40
C ASP A 315 -6.49 8.87 -20.95
N PHE A 316 -5.27 8.32 -20.90
CA PHE A 316 -5.04 6.95 -20.42
C PHE A 316 -5.39 6.80 -18.94
N LEU A 317 -4.96 7.72 -18.07
CA LEU A 317 -5.27 7.67 -16.63
C LEU A 317 -6.77 7.79 -16.37
N ASN A 318 -7.49 8.70 -17.05
CA ASN A 318 -8.94 8.81 -16.90
C ASN A 318 -9.65 7.49 -17.31
N PHE A 319 -9.11 6.74 -18.27
CA PHE A 319 -9.61 5.43 -18.62
C PHE A 319 -9.27 4.37 -17.54
N VAL A 320 -8.03 4.35 -17.03
CA VAL A 320 -7.60 3.46 -15.94
C VAL A 320 -8.51 3.60 -14.71
N TYR A 321 -8.87 4.83 -14.34
CA TYR A 321 -9.65 5.12 -13.14
C TYR A 321 -11.18 5.14 -13.35
N THR A 322 -11.68 4.54 -14.43
CA THR A 322 -13.12 4.25 -14.53
C THR A 322 -13.54 3.24 -13.44
N GLU A 323 -14.74 3.37 -12.91
CA GLU A 323 -15.30 2.45 -11.89
C GLU A 323 -15.06 0.98 -12.24
N LYS A 324 -15.37 0.59 -13.50
CA LYS A 324 -15.16 -0.77 -13.98
C LYS A 324 -13.71 -1.25 -13.85
N ASN A 325 -12.75 -0.45 -14.31
CA ASN A 325 -11.35 -0.85 -14.34
C ASN A 325 -10.75 -0.90 -12.93
N VAL A 326 -11.14 0.03 -12.04
CA VAL A 326 -10.74 0.00 -10.63
C VAL A 326 -11.30 -1.25 -9.93
N LEU A 327 -12.58 -1.58 -10.15
CA LEU A 327 -13.20 -2.80 -9.60
C LEU A 327 -12.55 -4.07 -10.13
N ASP A 328 -12.31 -4.16 -11.43
CA ASP A 328 -11.71 -5.34 -12.05
C ASP A 328 -10.32 -5.61 -11.47
N PHE A 329 -9.50 -4.57 -11.31
CA PHE A 329 -8.18 -4.68 -10.67
C PHE A 329 -8.30 -5.13 -9.21
N SER A 330 -9.15 -4.45 -8.44
CA SER A 330 -9.33 -4.74 -7.02
C SER A 330 -9.79 -6.18 -6.78
N ARG A 331 -10.76 -6.66 -7.55
CA ARG A 331 -11.27 -8.04 -7.47
C ARG A 331 -10.22 -9.07 -7.88
N GLN A 332 -9.46 -8.78 -8.94
CA GLN A 332 -8.46 -9.72 -9.45
C GLN A 332 -7.34 -9.97 -8.43
N TYR A 333 -6.92 -8.94 -7.70
CA TYR A 333 -5.78 -9.02 -6.77
C TYR A 333 -6.19 -9.00 -5.29
N GLY A 334 -7.50 -8.98 -4.99
CA GLY A 334 -8.01 -8.95 -3.61
C GLY A 334 -7.59 -7.67 -2.89
N LEU A 335 -7.64 -6.52 -3.58
CA LEU A 335 -7.32 -5.21 -3.06
C LEU A 335 -8.58 -4.36 -2.85
N LEU A 336 -8.45 -3.25 -2.15
CA LEU A 336 -9.53 -2.30 -1.99
C LEU A 336 -9.52 -1.26 -3.12
N PRO A 337 -10.72 -0.88 -3.63
CA PRO A 337 -10.83 0.22 -4.57
C PRO A 337 -10.39 1.55 -3.96
N VAL A 338 -9.79 2.39 -4.79
CA VAL A 338 -9.28 3.71 -4.39
C VAL A 338 -10.24 4.85 -4.73
N THR A 339 -11.35 4.54 -5.42
CA THR A 339 -12.38 5.51 -5.82
C THR A 339 -13.69 5.24 -5.08
N GLY A 340 -14.46 6.30 -4.82
CA GLY A 340 -15.75 6.22 -4.12
C GLY A 340 -16.78 5.41 -4.90
N SER A 341 -16.86 5.59 -6.22
CA SER A 341 -17.77 4.83 -7.09
C SER A 341 -17.50 3.33 -7.01
N ALA A 342 -16.25 2.90 -7.18
CA ALA A 342 -15.86 1.49 -7.12
C ALA A 342 -15.98 0.92 -5.69
N SER A 343 -15.65 1.71 -4.65
CA SER A 343 -15.81 1.30 -3.25
C SER A 343 -17.29 1.05 -2.91
N ASN A 344 -18.18 1.95 -3.32
CA ASN A 344 -19.62 1.80 -3.13
C ASN A 344 -20.17 0.58 -3.88
N ALA A 345 -19.73 0.37 -5.13
CA ALA A 345 -20.14 -0.78 -5.91
C ALA A 345 -19.67 -2.11 -5.29
N MET A 346 -18.45 -2.17 -4.74
CA MET A 346 -17.94 -3.34 -4.03
C MET A 346 -18.69 -3.57 -2.71
N SER A 347 -18.98 -2.52 -1.94
CA SER A 347 -19.72 -2.60 -0.68
C SER A 347 -21.17 -3.06 -0.88
N ALA A 348 -21.79 -2.67 -2.00
CA ALA A 348 -23.16 -3.08 -2.35
C ALA A 348 -23.24 -4.49 -2.94
N SER A 349 -22.11 -5.12 -3.23
CA SER A 349 -22.06 -6.42 -3.91
C SER A 349 -22.31 -7.57 -2.93
N ASP A 350 -23.19 -8.50 -3.33
CA ASP A 350 -23.46 -9.74 -2.60
C ASP A 350 -22.55 -10.91 -3.00
N SER A 351 -21.62 -10.69 -3.93
CA SER A 351 -20.68 -11.73 -4.36
C SER A 351 -19.77 -12.18 -3.20
N ALA A 352 -19.47 -13.46 -3.11
CA ALA A 352 -18.64 -13.98 -2.03
C ALA A 352 -17.22 -13.35 -1.98
N PRO A 353 -16.55 -13.09 -3.12
CA PRO A 353 -15.26 -12.39 -3.10
C PRO A 353 -15.35 -10.97 -2.54
N ASP A 354 -16.36 -10.19 -2.94
CA ASP A 354 -16.52 -8.81 -2.46
C ASP A 354 -16.88 -8.79 -0.96
N LYS A 355 -17.82 -9.65 -0.53
CA LYS A 355 -18.16 -9.80 0.91
C LYS A 355 -16.96 -10.13 1.79
N ALA A 356 -16.01 -10.89 1.29
CA ALA A 356 -14.79 -11.18 2.02
C ALA A 356 -13.92 -9.93 2.25
N LEU A 357 -14.06 -8.90 1.42
CA LEU A 357 -13.34 -7.63 1.54
C LEU A 357 -14.09 -6.58 2.39
N HIS A 358 -15.38 -6.77 2.69
CA HIS A 358 -16.16 -5.80 3.48
C HIS A 358 -15.51 -5.44 4.82
N PRO A 359 -14.95 -6.37 5.63
CA PRO A 359 -14.29 -5.99 6.89
C PRO A 359 -13.14 -5.00 6.72
N PHE A 360 -12.47 -5.01 5.55
CA PHE A 360 -11.40 -4.08 5.21
C PHE A 360 -11.95 -2.77 4.65
N LEU A 361 -12.98 -2.82 3.80
CA LEU A 361 -13.68 -1.65 3.28
C LEU A 361 -14.22 -0.79 4.42
N ASP A 362 -14.78 -1.41 5.47
CA ASP A 362 -15.32 -0.74 6.65
C ASP A 362 -14.25 0.04 7.44
N GLN A 363 -12.98 -0.35 7.32
CA GLN A 363 -11.86 0.36 7.96
C GLN A 363 -11.33 1.51 7.09
N LEU A 364 -11.59 1.50 5.79
CA LEU A 364 -10.96 2.42 4.84
C LEU A 364 -11.27 3.90 5.11
N PRO A 365 -12.50 4.31 5.46
CA PRO A 365 -12.82 5.71 5.72
C PRO A 365 -12.08 6.33 6.91
N THR A 366 -11.64 5.53 7.86
CA THR A 366 -10.90 5.97 9.06
C THR A 366 -9.45 5.50 9.06
N SER A 367 -8.95 5.00 7.93
CA SER A 367 -7.59 4.52 7.84
C SER A 367 -6.59 5.66 7.81
N GLU A 368 -5.41 5.42 8.37
CA GLU A 368 -4.28 6.33 8.35
C GLU A 368 -3.11 5.70 7.62
N LEU A 369 -2.50 6.47 6.72
CA LEU A 369 -1.38 6.04 5.90
C LEU A 369 -0.05 6.50 6.50
N TYR A 370 1.03 5.86 6.07
CA TYR A 370 2.38 6.37 6.34
C TYR A 370 2.53 7.81 5.85
N PRO A 371 3.47 8.58 6.39
CA PRO A 371 3.76 9.92 5.90
C PRO A 371 4.53 9.89 4.56
N VAL A 372 4.00 9.21 3.55
CA VAL A 372 4.63 8.96 2.23
C VAL A 372 4.86 10.23 1.42
N GLY A 373 4.14 11.31 1.74
CA GLY A 373 4.36 12.63 1.17
C GLY A 373 5.61 13.35 1.71
N LYS A 374 6.30 12.76 2.71
CA LYS A 374 7.56 13.31 3.24
C LYS A 374 8.75 12.62 2.57
N THR A 375 9.68 13.40 2.02
CA THR A 375 10.94 12.88 1.46
C THR A 375 11.81 12.17 2.50
N SER A 376 11.64 12.52 3.78
CA SER A 376 12.29 11.84 4.92
C SER A 376 11.76 10.41 5.17
N TRP A 377 10.57 10.06 4.67
CA TRP A 377 9.92 8.77 5.00
C TRP A 377 10.74 7.54 4.59
N ALA A 378 11.42 7.58 3.46
CA ALA A 378 12.26 6.46 3.03
C ALA A 378 13.32 6.09 4.08
N ALA A 379 14.03 7.08 4.63
CA ALA A 379 15.03 6.87 5.68
C ALA A 379 14.40 6.38 6.99
N VAL A 380 13.24 6.93 7.36
CA VAL A 380 12.50 6.54 8.56
C VAL A 380 12.00 5.10 8.45
N SER A 381 11.44 4.73 7.31
CA SER A 381 10.97 3.36 7.05
C SER A 381 12.11 2.34 7.20
N VAL A 382 13.29 2.63 6.67
CA VAL A 382 14.49 1.79 6.84
C VAL A 382 14.88 1.68 8.31
N ALA A 383 14.90 2.80 9.03
CA ALA A 383 15.25 2.80 10.47
C ALA A 383 14.28 1.95 11.30
N VAL A 384 12.97 2.03 11.01
CA VAL A 384 11.94 1.19 11.65
C VAL A 384 12.21 -0.28 11.34
N LYS A 385 12.31 -0.65 10.08
CA LYS A 385 12.52 -2.04 9.62
C LYS A 385 13.73 -2.71 10.27
N GLN A 386 14.80 -1.97 10.47
CA GLN A 386 16.05 -2.48 11.03
C GLN A 386 16.08 -2.55 12.56
N ASN A 387 15.24 -1.79 13.24
CA ASN A 387 15.41 -1.61 14.69
C ASN A 387 14.18 -1.99 15.52
N ILE A 388 12.94 -1.87 15.00
CA ILE A 388 11.74 -1.96 15.83
C ILE A 388 11.59 -3.32 16.54
N GLY A 389 12.01 -4.41 15.91
CA GLY A 389 12.00 -5.73 16.53
C GLY A 389 12.83 -5.82 17.81
N LYS A 390 13.84 -4.94 17.99
CA LYS A 390 14.64 -4.85 19.22
C LYS A 390 13.84 -4.22 20.37
N ALA A 391 12.80 -3.44 20.09
CA ALA A 391 11.99 -2.83 21.15
C ALA A 391 11.27 -3.89 21.99
N VAL A 392 10.86 -4.99 21.36
CA VAL A 392 10.13 -6.09 22.02
C VAL A 392 10.99 -7.31 22.34
N ALA A 393 12.29 -7.25 22.09
CA ALA A 393 13.21 -8.31 22.52
C ALA A 393 13.27 -8.41 24.05
N PRO A 394 13.58 -9.58 24.64
CA PRO A 394 13.62 -9.75 26.10
C PRO A 394 14.51 -8.73 26.83
N ASP A 395 15.67 -8.40 26.24
CA ASP A 395 16.64 -7.41 26.73
C ASP A 395 16.42 -6.02 26.11
N GLY A 396 15.37 -5.83 25.30
CA GLY A 396 15.09 -4.59 24.58
C GLY A 396 14.54 -3.49 25.49
N SER A 397 14.74 -2.24 25.08
CA SER A 397 14.13 -1.06 25.68
C SER A 397 13.26 -0.36 24.63
N PRO A 398 11.92 -0.44 24.72
CA PRO A 398 11.02 0.28 23.83
C PRO A 398 11.37 1.77 23.72
N ALA A 399 11.54 2.44 24.84
CA ALA A 399 11.88 3.87 24.86
C ALA A 399 13.19 4.19 24.11
N ALA A 400 14.26 3.42 24.36
CA ALA A 400 15.55 3.66 23.71
C ALA A 400 15.50 3.38 22.19
N VAL A 401 14.75 2.35 21.76
CA VAL A 401 14.62 2.00 20.34
C VAL A 401 13.79 3.05 19.61
N LEU A 402 12.63 3.44 20.15
CA LEU A 402 11.77 4.45 19.55
C LEU A 402 12.44 5.81 19.49
N SER A 403 13.14 6.24 20.54
CA SER A 403 13.89 7.49 20.54
C SER A 403 15.01 7.51 19.50
N ARG A 404 15.70 6.39 19.27
CA ARG A 404 16.70 6.29 18.18
C ARG A 404 16.05 6.44 16.79
N ILE A 405 14.89 5.82 16.58
CA ILE A 405 14.15 5.95 15.31
C ILE A 405 13.67 7.40 15.16
N GLN A 406 13.14 8.01 16.23
CA GLN A 406 12.73 9.42 16.26
C GLN A 406 13.90 10.35 15.89
N ALA A 407 15.07 10.13 16.45
CA ALA A 407 16.26 10.94 16.13
C ALA A 407 16.61 10.86 14.63
N THR A 408 16.53 9.65 14.04
CA THR A 408 16.70 9.46 12.58
C THR A 408 15.65 10.22 11.80
N ALA A 409 14.37 10.15 12.23
CA ALA A 409 13.28 10.86 11.58
C ALA A 409 13.46 12.38 11.61
N THR A 410 13.84 12.93 12.77
CA THR A 410 14.08 14.36 12.94
C THR A 410 15.25 14.83 12.07
N ALA A 411 16.35 14.07 12.02
CA ALA A 411 17.50 14.41 11.19
C ALA A 411 17.15 14.38 9.68
N ALA A 412 16.43 13.35 9.24
CA ALA A 412 16.01 13.24 7.84
C ALA A 412 15.02 14.34 7.45
N ASP A 413 14.10 14.71 8.33
CA ASP A 413 13.10 15.77 8.07
C ASP A 413 13.75 17.17 8.01
N SER A 414 14.80 17.38 8.81
CA SER A 414 15.55 18.63 8.79
C SER A 414 16.37 18.78 7.50
N SER A 415 16.97 17.70 7.01
CA SER A 415 17.76 17.71 5.77
C SER A 415 16.92 17.86 4.50
N SER A 416 15.63 17.55 4.56
CA SER A 416 14.69 17.68 3.43
C SER A 416 14.13 19.09 3.26
N LYS A 417 14.35 19.99 4.23
CA LYS A 417 13.86 21.38 4.20
C LYS A 417 14.93 22.39 3.75
N GLY A 418 16.14 21.95 3.51
CA GLY A 418 17.27 22.75 2.99
C GLY A 418 17.52 22.44 1.53
#